data_47a7001925f76a891be177408364ac6d
#
_entry.id   47a7001925f76a891be177408364ac6d
#
_cell.length_a   1.000
_cell.length_b   1.000
_cell.length_c   1.000
_cell.angle_alpha   90.00
_cell.angle_beta   90.00
_cell.angle_gamma   90.00
#
_symmetry.space_group_name_H-M   'P 1'
#
loop_
_entity.id
_entity.type
_entity.pdbx_description
1 polymer ?
#
loop_
_entity_poly.entity_id
_entity_poly.type
_entity_poly.pdbx_seq_one_letter_code
_entity_poly.pdbx_strand_id
1 'polypeptide(L)'
;MQYLHTMIRVSDLDQSLDFFCNKLGLVEVRRFSNEAGRFTLVFLAAPQDVELAKDRNAPLVELTYNWDPEPYGGGRNFGHLAYRVDDIYALCERLMKAGVVINRPPRDGRMAFIRTPDNISIELLQAGDAKAPAEPWTSMPNTGVW
;
A
#
# COMPACT_ATOMS: atom_id res chain seq x y z
N MET A 1 11.74 22.60 4.50
CA MET A 1 11.57 21.19 4.92
C MET A 1 10.68 20.52 3.88
N GLN A 2 11.03 19.30 3.45
CA GLN A 2 10.28 18.52 2.47
C GLN A 2 10.08 17.11 3.03
N TYR A 3 8.86 16.56 2.93
CA TYR A 3 8.62 15.15 3.22
C TYR A 3 9.24 14.30 2.10
N LEU A 4 10.00 13.26 2.44
CA LEU A 4 10.66 12.38 1.48
C LEU A 4 9.95 11.03 1.36
N HIS A 5 9.92 10.25 2.44
CA HIS A 5 9.34 8.91 2.41
C HIS A 5 8.85 8.45 3.79
N THR A 6 7.99 7.45 3.77
CA THR A 6 7.72 6.56 4.90
C THR A 6 8.45 5.24 4.67
N MET A 7 9.26 4.82 5.63
CA MET A 7 9.91 3.51 5.59
C MET A 7 9.06 2.47 6.31
N ILE A 8 8.90 1.30 5.70
CA ILE A 8 8.32 0.11 6.31
C ILE A 8 9.26 -1.08 6.11
N ARG A 9 9.37 -1.94 7.13
CA ARG A 9 10.08 -3.21 6.99
C ARG A 9 9.17 -4.27 6.40
N VAL A 10 9.75 -5.13 5.56
CA VAL A 10 9.06 -6.24 4.92
C VAL A 10 9.82 -7.54 5.18
N SER A 11 9.09 -8.60 5.49
CA SER A 11 9.67 -9.91 5.80
C SER A 11 9.99 -10.73 4.55
N ASP A 12 9.29 -10.46 3.44
CA ASP A 12 9.47 -11.09 2.12
C ASP A 12 9.38 -10.01 1.05
N LEU A 13 10.51 -9.76 0.37
CA LEU A 13 10.59 -8.69 -0.62
C LEU A 13 9.78 -8.99 -1.87
N ASP A 14 9.80 -10.24 -2.36
CA ASP A 14 9.10 -10.62 -3.59
C ASP A 14 7.58 -10.57 -3.39
N GLN A 15 7.10 -11.07 -2.25
CA GLN A 15 5.69 -11.00 -1.89
C GLN A 15 5.22 -9.54 -1.71
N SER A 16 6.06 -8.70 -1.12
CA SER A 16 5.77 -7.28 -0.92
C SER A 16 5.73 -6.52 -2.24
N LEU A 17 6.67 -6.80 -3.16
CA LEU A 17 6.67 -6.20 -4.50
C LEU A 17 5.48 -6.66 -5.33
N ASP A 18 5.11 -7.95 -5.26
CA ASP A 18 3.87 -8.42 -5.88
C ASP A 18 2.65 -7.67 -5.36
N PHE A 19 2.56 -7.48 -4.05
CA PHE A 19 1.47 -6.72 -3.45
C PHE A 19 1.47 -5.25 -3.89
N PHE A 20 2.57 -4.54 -3.65
CA PHE A 20 2.62 -3.09 -3.90
C PHE A 20 2.63 -2.74 -5.38
N CYS A 21 3.37 -3.47 -6.22
CA CYS A 21 3.52 -3.13 -7.63
C CYS A 21 2.46 -3.81 -8.50
N ASN A 22 2.31 -5.14 -8.42
CA ASN A 22 1.42 -5.86 -9.34
C ASN A 22 -0.06 -5.72 -8.95
N LYS A 23 -0.38 -5.77 -7.65
CA LYS A 23 -1.76 -5.71 -7.15
C LYS A 23 -2.23 -4.28 -6.90
N LEU A 24 -1.50 -3.51 -6.07
CA LEU A 24 -1.88 -2.14 -5.72
C LEU A 24 -1.57 -1.16 -6.86
N GLY A 25 -0.49 -1.35 -7.60
CA GLY A 25 -0.14 -0.58 -8.79
C GLY A 25 0.90 0.52 -8.55
N LEU A 26 1.68 0.45 -7.47
CA LEU A 26 2.82 1.34 -7.29
C LEU A 26 3.93 1.01 -8.27
N VAL A 27 4.81 1.98 -8.49
CA VAL A 27 5.94 1.86 -9.43
C VAL A 27 7.25 1.89 -8.65
N GLU A 28 8.11 0.90 -8.88
CA GLU A 28 9.48 0.93 -8.37
C GLU A 28 10.26 2.02 -9.09
N VAL A 29 10.79 3.00 -8.34
CA VAL A 29 11.59 4.11 -8.88
C VAL A 29 13.08 3.91 -8.72
N ARG A 30 13.50 3.22 -7.65
CA ARG A 30 14.90 2.85 -7.43
C ARG A 30 15.03 1.73 -6.43
N ARG A 31 16.18 1.06 -6.49
CA ARG A 31 16.57 -0.01 -5.58
C ARG A 31 18.04 0.16 -5.18
N PHE A 32 18.35 -0.24 -3.94
CA PHE A 32 19.71 -0.21 -3.41
C PHE A 32 19.91 -1.40 -2.47
N SER A 33 21.04 -2.11 -2.61
CA SER A 33 21.45 -3.17 -1.69
C SER A 33 22.74 -2.82 -0.99
N ASN A 34 22.84 -3.13 0.28
CA ASN A 34 24.03 -2.92 1.11
C ASN A 34 24.51 -4.25 1.68
N GLU A 35 25.61 -4.76 1.14
CA GLU A 35 26.21 -6.04 1.56
C GLU A 35 26.68 -5.99 3.01
N ALA A 36 27.35 -4.89 3.40
CA ALA A 36 27.87 -4.75 4.76
C ALA A 36 26.76 -4.64 5.81
N GLY A 37 25.65 -3.96 5.47
CA GLY A 37 24.48 -3.81 6.32
C GLY A 37 23.48 -4.96 6.17
N ARG A 38 23.64 -5.83 5.18
CA ARG A 38 22.78 -6.98 4.88
C ARG A 38 21.29 -6.60 4.73
N PHE A 39 21.02 -5.61 3.86
CA PHE A 39 19.66 -5.18 3.56
C PHE A 39 19.50 -4.72 2.11
N THR A 40 18.27 -4.72 1.64
CA THR A 40 17.83 -4.13 0.37
C THR A 40 16.77 -3.08 0.64
N LEU A 41 16.91 -1.92 0.02
CA LEU A 41 15.92 -0.85 -0.01
C LEU A 41 15.26 -0.79 -1.38
N VAL A 42 13.93 -0.68 -1.41
CA VAL A 42 13.18 -0.44 -2.63
C VAL A 42 12.25 0.75 -2.41
N PHE A 43 12.33 1.73 -3.31
CA PHE A 43 11.55 2.96 -3.22
C PHE A 43 10.43 2.93 -4.26
N LEU A 44 9.19 3.07 -3.78
CA LEU A 44 7.98 2.98 -4.57
C LEU A 44 7.26 4.33 -4.59
N ALA A 45 6.71 4.69 -5.75
CA ALA A 45 5.85 5.86 -5.91
C ALA A 45 4.47 5.45 -6.41
N ALA A 46 3.43 6.22 -6.06
CA ALA A 46 2.15 6.12 -6.74
C ALA A 46 2.32 6.54 -8.23
N PRO A 47 1.56 5.94 -9.17
CA PRO A 47 1.76 6.22 -10.60
C PRO A 47 1.73 7.71 -10.98
N GLN A 48 0.88 8.48 -10.33
CA GLN A 48 0.76 9.93 -10.58
C GLN A 48 1.92 10.75 -10.00
N ASP A 49 2.69 10.19 -9.06
CA ASP A 49 3.80 10.85 -8.39
C ASP A 49 5.17 10.45 -8.97
N VAL A 50 5.23 9.51 -9.93
CA VAL A 50 6.49 8.92 -10.43
C VAL A 50 7.48 9.98 -10.92
N GLU A 51 7.05 10.93 -11.73
CA GLU A 51 7.95 11.95 -12.29
C GLU A 51 8.44 12.91 -11.19
N LEU A 52 7.56 13.30 -10.27
CA LEU A 52 7.93 14.10 -9.11
C LEU A 52 8.91 13.33 -8.20
N ALA A 53 8.65 12.05 -7.98
CA ALA A 53 9.49 11.19 -7.16
C ALA A 53 10.89 10.99 -7.75
N LYS A 54 11.00 10.87 -9.08
CA LYS A 54 12.29 10.81 -9.78
C LYS A 54 13.07 12.12 -9.68
N ASP A 55 12.39 13.26 -9.83
CA ASP A 55 13.02 14.59 -9.77
C ASP A 55 13.44 14.97 -8.35
N ARG A 56 12.60 14.72 -7.34
CA ARG A 56 12.77 15.23 -5.98
C ARG A 56 12.99 14.16 -4.91
N ASN A 57 13.06 12.88 -5.28
CA ASN A 57 13.12 11.74 -4.36
C ASN A 57 11.94 11.69 -3.36
N ALA A 58 10.77 12.21 -3.74
CA ALA A 58 9.57 12.31 -2.89
C ALA A 58 8.30 12.59 -3.73
N PRO A 59 7.11 12.18 -3.26
CA PRO A 59 6.87 11.33 -2.09
C PRO A 59 7.11 9.84 -2.40
N LEU A 60 7.58 9.07 -1.43
CA LEU A 60 7.91 7.66 -1.62
C LEU A 60 7.46 6.79 -0.44
N VAL A 61 7.25 5.51 -0.72
CA VAL A 61 7.28 4.44 0.27
C VAL A 61 8.61 3.70 0.11
N GLU A 62 9.40 3.61 1.17
CA GLU A 62 10.63 2.82 1.21
C GLU A 62 10.32 1.46 1.84
N LEU A 63 10.51 0.39 1.07
CA LEU A 63 10.51 -0.97 1.61
C LEU A 63 11.95 -1.31 2.04
N THR A 64 12.12 -1.69 3.30
CA THR A 64 13.38 -2.20 3.83
C THR A 64 13.26 -3.69 4.06
N TYR A 65 14.03 -4.46 3.31
CA TYR A 65 14.16 -5.91 3.49
C TYR A 65 15.52 -6.22 4.12
N ASN A 66 15.51 -6.67 5.39
CA ASN A 66 16.69 -7.17 6.07
C ASN A 66 16.94 -8.62 5.65
N TRP A 67 18.19 -8.96 5.27
CA TRP A 67 18.53 -10.31 4.81
C TRP A 67 18.57 -11.33 5.95
N ASP A 68 18.76 -10.86 7.17
CA ASP A 68 18.64 -11.68 8.36
C ASP A 68 17.18 -11.64 8.85
N PRO A 69 16.46 -12.76 8.83
CA PRO A 69 15.05 -12.79 9.20
C PRO A 69 14.81 -12.36 10.64
N GLU A 70 13.82 -11.50 10.84
CA GLU A 70 13.34 -11.11 12.15
C GLU A 70 11.81 -11.02 12.15
N PRO A 71 11.13 -11.34 13.26
CA PRO A 71 9.69 -11.16 13.36
C PRO A 71 9.34 -9.68 13.52
N TYR A 72 8.41 -9.18 12.72
CA TYR A 72 7.86 -7.83 12.89
C TYR A 72 6.56 -7.88 13.69
N GLY A 73 6.57 -7.27 14.85
CA GLY A 73 5.40 -7.13 15.72
C GLY A 73 4.59 -5.88 15.36
N GLY A 74 3.27 -5.98 15.40
CA GLY A 74 2.37 -4.85 15.23
C GLY A 74 2.30 -3.97 16.49
N GLY A 75 2.64 -2.69 16.37
CA GLY A 75 2.30 -1.64 17.33
C GLY A 75 1.06 -0.87 16.88
N ARG A 76 0.49 -0.06 17.75
CA ARG A 76 -0.63 0.82 17.41
C ARG A 76 -0.20 2.26 17.13
N ASN A 77 1.07 2.55 17.25
CA ASN A 77 1.62 3.89 17.01
C ASN A 77 1.56 4.26 15.52
N PHE A 78 2.00 3.35 14.63
CA PHE A 78 1.83 3.53 13.19
C PHE A 78 0.38 3.21 12.81
N GLY A 79 -0.27 4.13 12.10
CA GLY A 79 -1.64 3.98 11.63
C GLY A 79 -1.71 3.25 10.29
N HIS A 80 -1.67 4.00 9.21
CA HIS A 80 -1.81 3.45 7.84
C HIS A 80 -1.09 4.34 6.81
N LEU A 81 -0.90 3.79 5.61
CA LEU A 81 -0.61 4.55 4.39
C LEU A 81 -1.92 4.84 3.68
N ALA A 82 -2.09 6.05 3.15
CA ALA A 82 -3.31 6.43 2.43
C ALA A 82 -3.00 6.75 0.96
N TYR A 83 -3.85 6.25 0.06
CA TYR A 83 -3.77 6.51 -1.37
C TYR A 83 -5.11 7.01 -1.91
N ARG A 84 -5.07 8.09 -2.68
CA ARG A 84 -6.21 8.54 -3.48
C ARG A 84 -6.28 7.72 -4.76
N VAL A 85 -7.47 7.24 -5.11
CA VAL A 85 -7.71 6.36 -6.26
C VAL A 85 -8.86 6.90 -7.11
N ASP A 86 -8.74 6.76 -8.43
CA ASP A 86 -9.72 7.33 -9.37
C ASP A 86 -11.07 6.60 -9.33
N ASP A 87 -11.05 5.26 -9.12
CA ASP A 87 -12.25 4.44 -8.98
C ASP A 87 -12.05 3.37 -7.88
N ILE A 88 -12.60 3.65 -6.69
CA ILE A 88 -12.46 2.77 -5.54
C ILE A 88 -13.13 1.41 -5.74
N TYR A 89 -14.26 1.36 -6.46
CA TYR A 89 -14.95 0.09 -6.72
C TYR A 89 -14.16 -0.80 -7.67
N ALA A 90 -13.71 -0.23 -8.79
CA ALA A 90 -12.89 -0.97 -9.75
C ALA A 90 -11.58 -1.46 -9.14
N LEU A 91 -10.92 -0.64 -8.31
CA LEU A 91 -9.70 -1.05 -7.62
C LEU A 91 -9.97 -2.17 -6.62
N CYS A 92 -10.99 -2.05 -5.76
CA CYS A 92 -11.31 -3.08 -4.77
C CYS A 92 -11.70 -4.40 -5.45
N GLU A 93 -12.46 -4.37 -6.56
CA GLU A 93 -12.78 -5.57 -7.34
C GLU A 93 -11.52 -6.25 -7.90
N ARG A 94 -10.62 -5.46 -8.48
CA ARG A 94 -9.34 -5.97 -9.00
C ARG A 94 -8.48 -6.60 -7.89
N LEU A 95 -8.40 -5.94 -6.74
CA LEU A 95 -7.65 -6.44 -5.57
C LEU A 95 -8.25 -7.75 -5.05
N MET A 96 -9.58 -7.86 -4.94
CA MET A 96 -10.26 -9.11 -4.54
C MET A 96 -9.97 -10.24 -5.54
N LYS A 97 -10.04 -9.98 -6.85
CA LYS A 97 -9.69 -10.97 -7.89
C LYS A 97 -8.23 -11.42 -7.79
N ALA A 98 -7.34 -10.54 -7.30
CA ALA A 98 -5.94 -10.86 -7.03
C ALA A 98 -5.68 -11.49 -5.64
N GLY A 99 -6.74 -11.85 -4.90
CA GLY A 99 -6.65 -12.52 -3.60
C GLY A 99 -6.38 -11.59 -2.40
N VAL A 100 -6.50 -10.27 -2.59
CA VAL A 100 -6.37 -9.32 -1.48
C VAL A 100 -7.70 -9.23 -0.72
N VAL A 101 -7.64 -9.34 0.60
CA VAL A 101 -8.81 -9.17 1.46
C VAL A 101 -9.14 -7.69 1.57
N ILE A 102 -10.41 -7.32 1.31
CA ILE A 102 -10.91 -5.97 1.59
C ILE A 102 -11.41 -5.96 3.04
N ASN A 103 -10.59 -5.45 3.93
CA ASN A 103 -10.87 -5.47 5.38
C ASN A 103 -12.07 -4.58 5.74
N ARG A 104 -12.12 -3.36 5.21
CA ARG A 104 -13.29 -2.49 5.24
C ARG A 104 -13.74 -2.20 3.81
N PRO A 105 -14.88 -2.75 3.37
CA PRO A 105 -15.43 -2.46 2.05
C PRO A 105 -15.84 -1.00 1.88
N PRO A 106 -15.81 -0.46 0.65
CA PRO A 106 -16.16 0.93 0.35
C PRO A 106 -17.69 1.13 0.30
N ARG A 107 -18.41 0.82 1.39
CA ARG A 107 -19.89 0.90 1.46
C ARG A 107 -20.45 2.28 1.22
N ASP A 108 -19.68 3.29 1.62
CA ASP A 108 -20.01 4.72 1.46
C ASP A 108 -19.54 5.30 0.10
N GLY A 109 -18.96 4.46 -0.77
CA GLY A 109 -18.38 4.89 -2.04
C GLY A 109 -17.14 5.77 -1.90
N ARG A 110 -16.59 5.91 -0.69
CA ARG A 110 -15.51 6.86 -0.41
C ARG A 110 -14.21 6.21 0.08
N MET A 111 -14.30 5.23 0.97
CA MET A 111 -13.15 4.74 1.72
C MET A 111 -13.16 3.22 1.85
N ALA A 112 -12.00 2.59 1.66
CA ALA A 112 -11.78 1.18 1.93
C ALA A 112 -10.46 0.98 2.69
N PHE A 113 -10.34 -0.17 3.37
CA PHE A 113 -9.08 -0.61 3.97
C PHE A 113 -8.71 -2.00 3.51
N ILE A 114 -7.43 -2.19 3.27
CA ILE A 114 -6.77 -3.47 3.00
C ILE A 114 -5.52 -3.58 3.87
N ARG A 115 -4.85 -4.75 3.87
CA ARG A 115 -3.56 -4.91 4.53
C ARG A 115 -2.51 -5.49 3.59
N THR A 116 -1.27 -5.09 3.81
CA THR A 116 -0.10 -5.70 3.16
C THR A 116 0.17 -7.10 3.73
N PRO A 117 1.04 -7.91 3.08
CA PRO A 117 1.47 -9.20 3.63
C PRO A 117 2.05 -9.09 5.06
N ASP A 118 2.76 -8.02 5.36
CA ASP A 118 3.31 -7.74 6.70
C ASP A 118 2.32 -6.99 7.61
N ASN A 119 1.04 -7.03 7.27
CA ASN A 119 -0.05 -6.54 8.11
C ASN A 119 -0.08 -5.02 8.32
N ILE A 120 0.57 -4.25 7.43
CA ILE A 120 0.48 -2.79 7.40
C ILE A 120 -0.86 -2.38 6.78
N SER A 121 -1.57 -1.49 7.46
CA SER A 121 -2.86 -0.98 6.98
C SER A 121 -2.69 -0.01 5.81
N ILE A 122 -3.54 -0.16 4.78
CA ILE A 122 -3.62 0.73 3.63
C ILE A 122 -5.04 1.27 3.53
N GLU A 123 -5.18 2.59 3.55
CA GLU A 123 -6.43 3.28 3.28
C GLU A 123 -6.51 3.66 1.80
N LEU A 124 -7.64 3.36 1.17
CA LEU A 124 -7.97 3.76 -0.21
C LEU A 124 -9.08 4.79 -0.16
N LEU A 125 -8.86 5.95 -0.80
CA LEU A 125 -9.78 7.08 -0.79
C LEU A 125 -10.21 7.43 -2.22
N GLN A 126 -11.52 7.48 -2.48
CA GLN A 126 -12.07 7.92 -3.75
C GLN A 126 -11.65 9.36 -4.08
N ALA A 127 -11.15 9.59 -5.28
CA ALA A 127 -10.93 10.93 -5.82
C ALA A 127 -12.26 11.64 -6.10
N GLY A 128 -12.36 12.92 -5.76
CA GLY A 128 -13.58 13.70 -5.97
C GLY A 128 -14.71 13.28 -5.03
N ASP A 129 -15.94 13.24 -5.56
CA ASP A 129 -17.14 12.89 -4.79
C ASP A 129 -17.22 11.39 -4.50
N ALA A 130 -17.91 11.03 -3.42
CA ALA A 130 -18.21 9.63 -3.13
C ALA A 130 -19.04 9.02 -4.25
N LYS A 131 -18.75 7.78 -4.60
CA LYS A 131 -19.55 7.02 -5.56
C LYS A 131 -20.92 6.68 -4.94
N ALA A 132 -21.94 6.57 -5.77
CA ALA A 132 -23.24 6.08 -5.31
C ALA A 132 -23.06 4.68 -4.68
N PRO A 133 -23.71 4.39 -3.53
CA PRO A 133 -23.68 3.05 -2.94
C PRO A 133 -24.10 1.97 -3.94
N ALA A 134 -23.33 0.89 -4.00
CA ALA A 134 -23.55 -0.20 -4.95
C ALA A 134 -23.17 -1.56 -4.35
N GLU A 135 -23.89 -2.60 -4.78
CA GLU A 135 -23.52 -3.99 -4.46
C GLU A 135 -22.27 -4.42 -5.25
N PRO A 136 -21.46 -5.31 -4.69
CA PRO A 136 -21.63 -6.03 -3.42
C PRO A 136 -21.18 -5.22 -2.18
N TRP A 137 -20.68 -3.99 -2.36
CA TRP A 137 -20.00 -3.23 -1.31
C TRP A 137 -20.92 -2.85 -0.16
N THR A 138 -22.18 -2.50 -0.45
CA THR A 138 -23.15 -2.05 0.57
C THR A 138 -23.47 -3.13 1.59
N SER A 139 -23.57 -4.38 1.15
CA SER A 139 -23.89 -5.53 2.01
C SER A 139 -22.68 -6.26 2.55
N MET A 140 -21.47 -5.99 2.00
CA MET A 140 -20.24 -6.71 2.37
C MET A 140 -19.81 -6.35 3.81
N PRO A 141 -19.61 -7.35 4.70
CA PRO A 141 -19.17 -7.10 6.07
C PRO A 141 -17.68 -6.73 6.13
N ASN A 142 -17.26 -6.17 7.25
CA ASN A 142 -15.83 -6.02 7.55
C ASN A 142 -15.17 -7.39 7.77
N THR A 143 -13.90 -7.52 7.41
CA THR A 143 -13.10 -8.72 7.63
C THR A 143 -11.87 -8.36 8.47
N GLY A 144 -11.76 -8.91 9.67
CA GLY A 144 -10.64 -8.62 10.59
C GLY A 144 -10.65 -7.18 11.10
N VAL A 145 -9.46 -6.67 11.38
CA VAL A 145 -9.20 -5.29 11.84
C VAL A 145 -8.27 -4.58 10.86
N TRP A 146 -8.32 -3.25 10.84
CA TRP A 146 -7.48 -2.43 9.95
C TRP A 146 -6.95 -1.20 10.69
#